data_edf4282bf26206f20a7c7a28a494e3e2
#
_entry.id   edf4282bf26206f20a7c7a28a494e3e2
#
_cell.length_a   1.000
_cell.length_b   1.000
_cell.length_c   1.000
_cell.angle_alpha   90.00
_cell.angle_beta   90.00
_cell.angle_gamma   90.00
#
_symmetry.space_group_name_H-M   'P 1'
#
loop_
_entity.id
_entity.type
_entity.pdbx_description
1 polymer ?
#
loop_
_entity_poly.entity_id
_entity_poly.type
_entity_poly.pdbx_seq_one_letter_code
_entity_poly.pdbx_strand_id
1 'polypeptide(L)'
;MFEKASSEHGLSVAEGRELGIGSAILSAVFLTLKRTLGAGFAITAVWLAVSVPTADVAAARVPQGGQTSIAASGGLEVLQLRPNFYMIAGGGSNVGVQIGDDGVVVVDAGSSASAKDLLGAIQKITPRPIRYIIDTSADPDHVGGNETISKAGQTLFTAAGSISLPGNFLGGVASILSAEKVLTRMSAPTGQASPYAAEALPTETFDQPRKYMFLNGEGIEVLHQPAAHTDGDVVAFFRRSDVVVAGDVLDMTRFPVIDVTNGGSIEGEIAALNRIVELAIPSVPIVSREAGTIVIPGHGHLCDQFDVVEYRDMVSIIRDRVRDLRDAGMTLEQIKAAAPARGYTRRYGSDSGPSSTNNFIEAIHKSLPKGKS
;
A
#
# COMPACT_ATOMS: atom_id res chain seq x y z
N MET A 1 5.82 32.63 -51.91
CA MET A 1 5.80 34.12 -51.91
C MET A 1 5.73 34.55 -50.46
N PHE A 2 6.79 35.24 -50.03
CA PHE A 2 7.02 35.89 -48.72
C PHE A 2 7.11 34.97 -47.50
N GLU A 3 8.22 34.79 -46.92
CA GLU A 3 9.45 35.48 -46.48
C GLU A 3 9.49 35.64 -44.95
N LYS A 4 10.63 35.15 -44.43
CA LYS A 4 11.26 35.22 -43.14
C LYS A 4 11.03 36.48 -42.32
N ALA A 5 11.02 36.31 -40.98
CA ALA A 5 11.79 37.18 -40.10
C ALA A 5 12.17 36.44 -38.78
N SER A 6 13.44 36.31 -38.58
CA SER A 6 14.15 35.98 -37.35
C SER A 6 14.22 37.20 -36.44
N SER A 7 14.14 36.99 -35.11
CA SER A 7 14.83 37.89 -34.18
C SER A 7 15.34 37.08 -32.95
N GLU A 8 16.66 36.98 -32.89
CA GLU A 8 17.43 36.61 -31.70
C GLU A 8 17.26 37.67 -30.62
N HIS A 9 17.04 37.22 -29.39
CA HIS A 9 17.43 38.01 -28.23
C HIS A 9 18.06 37.06 -27.20
N GLY A 10 19.38 37.14 -27.10
CA GLY A 10 20.15 36.54 -26.04
C GLY A 10 19.87 37.24 -24.72
N LEU A 11 19.83 36.48 -23.66
CA LEU A 11 19.92 36.96 -22.29
C LEU A 11 20.91 36.08 -21.51
N SER A 12 21.89 36.78 -21.03
CA SER A 12 23.02 36.53 -20.18
C SER A 12 22.75 35.62 -19.00
N VAL A 13 23.66 34.67 -18.82
CA VAL A 13 23.87 33.89 -17.61
C VAL A 13 24.38 34.80 -16.50
N ALA A 14 23.69 34.83 -15.37
CA ALA A 14 24.18 35.39 -14.12
C ALA A 14 24.49 34.24 -13.16
N GLU A 15 25.77 34.04 -12.88
CA GLU A 15 26.28 33.19 -11.80
C GLU A 15 25.76 33.68 -10.44
N GLY A 16 25.04 32.84 -9.75
CA GLY A 16 24.63 33.00 -8.36
C GLY A 16 25.63 32.31 -7.44
N ARG A 17 26.37 33.11 -6.67
CA ARG A 17 27.30 32.67 -5.63
C ARG A 17 26.58 31.90 -4.53
N GLU A 18 27.01 30.68 -4.25
CA GLU A 18 26.74 29.97 -3.00
C GLU A 18 27.41 30.70 -1.82
N LEU A 19 26.58 31.05 -0.85
CA LEU A 19 27.05 31.56 0.45
C LEU A 19 27.25 30.36 1.40
N GLY A 20 28.49 29.88 1.48
CA GLY A 20 28.91 28.92 2.50
C GLY A 20 29.08 29.63 3.87
N ILE A 21 28.11 29.42 4.75
CA ILE A 21 28.14 29.88 6.16
C ILE A 21 28.20 28.69 7.13
N GLY A 22 28.89 27.64 6.80
CA GLY A 22 29.03 26.48 7.66
C GLY A 22 30.45 26.15 8.13
N SER A 23 31.47 26.68 7.45
CA SER A 23 32.86 26.24 7.68
C SER A 23 33.75 27.23 8.46
N ALA A 24 33.28 28.44 8.75
CA ALA A 24 34.08 29.46 9.39
C ALA A 24 34.08 29.45 10.93
N ILE A 25 33.16 28.76 11.57
CA ILE A 25 33.02 28.78 13.04
C ILE A 25 33.89 27.71 13.72
N LEU A 26 34.21 26.58 13.06
CA LEU A 26 35.07 25.56 13.65
C LEU A 26 36.59 25.88 13.57
N SER A 27 37.03 26.75 12.67
CA SER A 27 38.46 27.09 12.56
C SER A 27 38.90 28.21 13.48
N ALA A 28 37.99 29.02 14.00
CA ALA A 28 38.37 30.16 14.90
C ALA A 28 38.60 29.73 16.35
N VAL A 29 38.11 28.59 16.79
CA VAL A 29 38.28 28.06 18.18
C VAL A 29 39.62 27.35 18.34
N PHE A 30 40.24 26.85 17.26
CA PHE A 30 41.50 26.11 17.31
C PHE A 30 42.77 27.00 17.26
N LEU A 31 42.67 28.25 16.86
CA LEU A 31 43.84 29.14 16.73
C LEU A 31 44.14 30.03 17.96
N THR A 32 43.20 30.13 18.91
CA THR A 32 43.38 30.99 20.09
C THR A 32 43.99 30.26 21.28
N LEU A 33 44.18 28.95 21.24
CA LEU A 33 44.72 28.14 22.36
C LEU A 33 46.23 27.82 22.24
N LYS A 34 46.94 28.35 21.25
CA LYS A 34 48.36 28.07 21.01
C LYS A 34 49.32 29.15 21.43
N ARG A 35 48.88 30.22 22.12
CA ARG A 35 49.77 31.36 22.45
C ARG A 35 49.98 31.71 23.92
N THR A 36 49.45 30.94 24.85
CA THR A 36 49.81 31.18 26.28
C THR A 36 49.87 29.82 26.97
N LEU A 37 51.05 29.26 27.08
CA LEU A 37 51.50 28.44 28.22
C LEU A 37 52.87 27.82 27.89
N GLY A 38 53.90 28.58 28.18
CA GLY A 38 55.23 28.01 28.49
C GLY A 38 55.26 27.64 29.94
N ALA A 39 55.98 26.55 30.24
CA ALA A 39 56.33 25.98 31.53
C ALA A 39 55.31 25.01 32.19
N GLY A 40 55.64 23.75 32.07
CA GLY A 40 55.57 22.66 33.00
C GLY A 40 54.36 22.52 33.95
N PHE A 41 53.35 21.84 33.50
CA PHE A 41 52.44 21.07 34.38
C PHE A 41 51.90 19.86 33.61
N ALA A 42 52.15 18.68 34.16
CA ALA A 42 51.54 17.41 33.66
C ALA A 42 50.05 17.42 34.04
N ILE A 43 49.19 17.60 33.07
CA ILE A 43 47.75 17.46 33.25
C ILE A 43 47.39 16.02 32.89
N THR A 44 47.11 15.22 33.90
CA THR A 44 46.46 13.91 33.79
C THR A 44 45.02 14.18 33.24
N ALA A 45 44.78 13.87 31.99
CA ALA A 45 43.44 13.92 31.42
C ALA A 45 42.59 12.78 31.99
N VAL A 46 41.76 13.11 32.94
CA VAL A 46 40.67 12.20 33.39
C VAL A 46 39.59 12.25 32.35
N TRP A 47 39.51 11.20 31.55
CA TRP A 47 38.35 10.97 30.66
C TRP A 47 37.16 10.58 31.54
N LEU A 48 36.28 11.54 31.82
CA LEU A 48 34.94 11.22 32.32
C LEU A 48 34.17 10.67 31.14
N ALA A 49 34.03 9.36 31.07
CA ALA A 49 33.07 8.73 30.13
C ALA A 49 31.66 9.07 30.62
N VAL A 50 31.08 10.14 30.06
CA VAL A 50 29.65 10.39 30.18
C VAL A 50 28.97 9.37 29.27
N SER A 51 28.58 8.25 29.84
CA SER A 51 27.63 7.32 29.22
C SER A 51 26.29 8.03 29.13
N VAL A 52 26.03 8.66 27.98
CA VAL A 52 24.70 9.08 27.61
C VAL A 52 23.91 7.78 27.40
N PRO A 53 22.87 7.49 28.18
CA PRO A 53 22.02 6.37 27.88
C PRO A 53 21.42 6.67 26.48
N THR A 54 21.68 5.79 25.52
CA THR A 54 20.92 5.76 24.28
C THR A 54 19.51 5.36 24.68
N ALA A 55 18.69 6.34 25.07
CA ALA A 55 17.26 6.13 25.07
C ALA A 55 16.91 5.73 23.64
N ASP A 56 16.38 4.52 23.47
CA ASP A 56 15.65 4.15 22.29
C ASP A 56 14.59 5.25 22.09
N VAL A 57 14.87 6.18 21.19
CA VAL A 57 13.85 7.07 20.65
C VAL A 57 13.07 6.20 19.67
N ALA A 58 12.31 5.25 20.23
CA ALA A 58 11.10 4.84 19.57
C ALA A 58 10.30 6.13 19.46
N ALA A 59 10.30 6.72 18.26
CA ALA A 59 9.47 7.88 17.95
C ALA A 59 8.06 7.48 18.38
N ALA A 60 7.60 8.04 19.51
CA ALA A 60 6.22 7.89 19.93
C ALA A 60 5.40 8.53 18.83
N ARG A 61 4.87 7.70 17.93
CA ARG A 61 3.88 8.13 16.94
C ARG A 61 2.75 8.75 17.74
N VAL A 62 2.50 10.03 17.52
CA VAL A 62 1.31 10.70 18.06
C VAL A 62 0.12 9.91 17.50
N PRO A 63 -0.78 9.37 18.35
CA PRO A 63 -1.97 8.68 17.85
C PRO A 63 -2.69 9.62 16.91
N GLN A 64 -2.91 9.18 15.67
CA GLN A 64 -3.76 9.90 14.73
C GLN A 64 -5.11 10.08 15.38
N GLY A 65 -5.61 11.33 15.46
CA GLY A 65 -6.70 11.73 16.30
C GLY A 65 -7.92 10.81 16.27
N GLY A 66 -8.30 10.31 17.42
CA GLY A 66 -9.67 9.85 17.72
C GLY A 66 -10.15 8.56 17.03
N GLN A 67 -9.28 7.63 16.66
CA GLN A 67 -9.73 6.32 16.16
C GLN A 67 -10.37 5.53 17.28
N THR A 68 -11.66 5.21 17.13
CA THR A 68 -12.37 4.36 18.07
C THR A 68 -12.31 2.92 17.58
N SER A 69 -11.55 2.08 18.28
CA SER A 69 -11.55 0.64 18.06
C SER A 69 -12.75 0.02 18.77
N ILE A 70 -13.51 -0.78 18.05
CA ILE A 70 -14.65 -1.55 18.58
C ILE A 70 -14.31 -3.03 18.36
N ALA A 71 -14.10 -3.78 19.44
CA ALA A 71 -13.91 -5.22 19.33
C ALA A 71 -15.17 -5.88 18.73
N ALA A 72 -15.00 -6.58 17.61
CA ALA A 72 -16.05 -7.38 17.00
C ALA A 72 -15.97 -8.84 17.43
N SER A 73 -16.99 -9.65 17.13
CA SER A 73 -16.97 -11.11 17.34
C SER A 73 -15.97 -11.79 16.40
N GLY A 74 -15.48 -12.96 16.76
CA GLY A 74 -14.61 -13.77 15.88
C GLY A 74 -13.15 -13.27 15.78
N GLY A 75 -12.69 -12.46 16.74
CA GLY A 75 -11.31 -11.94 16.72
C GLY A 75 -11.08 -10.78 15.75
N LEU A 76 -12.15 -10.25 15.14
CA LEU A 76 -12.08 -9.09 14.26
C LEU A 76 -11.96 -7.80 15.08
N GLU A 77 -11.22 -6.83 14.56
CA GLU A 77 -11.12 -5.48 15.05
C GLU A 77 -11.74 -4.51 14.05
N VAL A 78 -12.65 -3.64 14.52
CA VAL A 78 -13.29 -2.60 13.70
C VAL A 78 -12.75 -1.25 14.11
N LEU A 79 -12.15 -0.53 13.17
CA LEU A 79 -11.63 0.82 13.38
C LEU A 79 -12.42 1.81 12.51
N GLN A 80 -12.97 2.86 13.14
CA GLN A 80 -13.56 3.97 12.41
C GLN A 80 -12.46 4.95 12.01
N LEU A 81 -12.27 5.14 10.69
CA LEU A 81 -11.24 5.99 10.11
C LEU A 81 -11.74 7.39 9.76
N ARG A 82 -12.97 7.44 9.25
CA ARG A 82 -13.73 8.67 8.91
C ARG A 82 -15.16 8.46 9.35
N PRO A 83 -15.99 9.50 9.42
CA PRO A 83 -17.40 9.36 9.81
C PRO A 83 -18.18 8.32 8.99
N ASN A 84 -17.76 8.11 7.73
CA ASN A 84 -18.38 7.19 6.77
C ASN A 84 -17.45 6.06 6.31
N PHE A 85 -16.28 5.87 6.93
CA PHE A 85 -15.32 4.89 6.50
C PHE A 85 -14.71 4.11 7.67
N TYR A 86 -14.62 2.79 7.52
CA TYR A 86 -14.11 1.86 8.53
C TYR A 86 -13.09 0.93 7.91
N MET A 87 -12.18 0.42 8.74
CA MET A 87 -11.35 -0.75 8.46
C MET A 87 -11.76 -1.88 9.39
N ILE A 88 -11.87 -3.09 8.86
CA ILE A 88 -12.05 -4.32 9.64
C ILE A 88 -10.82 -5.19 9.43
N ALA A 89 -10.13 -5.51 10.51
CA ALA A 89 -8.91 -6.33 10.51
C ALA A 89 -9.14 -7.67 11.21
N GLY A 90 -8.24 -8.64 10.97
CA GLY A 90 -8.25 -9.96 11.60
C GLY A 90 -8.99 -11.04 10.82
N GLY A 91 -9.56 -10.73 9.66
CA GLY A 91 -10.34 -11.64 8.83
C GLY A 91 -9.58 -12.30 7.66
N GLY A 92 -8.28 -12.26 7.63
CA GLY A 92 -7.42 -12.52 6.48
C GLY A 92 -6.74 -11.22 6.09
N SER A 93 -7.13 -10.62 4.98
CA SER A 93 -6.75 -9.24 4.64
C SER A 93 -7.48 -8.19 5.49
N ASN A 94 -7.01 -6.96 5.45
CA ASN A 94 -7.75 -5.80 5.92
C ASN A 94 -8.88 -5.47 4.95
N VAL A 95 -10.06 -5.19 5.47
CA VAL A 95 -11.26 -4.90 4.69
C VAL A 95 -11.65 -3.43 4.86
N GLY A 96 -11.76 -2.69 3.76
CA GLY A 96 -12.29 -1.33 3.75
C GLY A 96 -13.82 -1.33 3.67
N VAL A 97 -14.49 -0.50 4.49
CA VAL A 97 -15.97 -0.41 4.49
C VAL A 97 -16.38 1.05 4.44
N GLN A 98 -16.92 1.48 3.30
CA GLN A 98 -17.51 2.79 3.13
C GLN A 98 -19.03 2.70 3.26
N ILE A 99 -19.64 3.57 4.03
CA ILE A 99 -21.08 3.64 4.25
C ILE A 99 -21.68 4.99 3.79
N GLY A 100 -22.90 4.96 3.31
CA GLY A 100 -23.62 6.18 2.94
C GLY A 100 -25.07 5.92 2.51
N ASP A 101 -25.70 6.91 1.90
CA ASP A 101 -27.12 6.84 1.55
C ASP A 101 -27.44 5.82 0.46
N ASP A 102 -26.53 5.56 -0.46
CA ASP A 102 -26.72 4.56 -1.50
C ASP A 102 -26.53 3.12 -0.97
N GLY A 103 -25.88 2.95 0.19
CA GLY A 103 -25.57 1.66 0.79
C GLY A 103 -24.11 1.53 1.22
N VAL A 104 -23.59 0.31 1.17
CA VAL A 104 -22.23 -0.03 1.60
C VAL A 104 -21.38 -0.43 0.40
N VAL A 105 -20.17 0.09 0.34
CA VAL A 105 -19.09 -0.39 -0.53
C VAL A 105 -18.06 -1.07 0.36
N VAL A 106 -17.74 -2.31 0.04
CA VAL A 106 -16.71 -3.12 0.73
C VAL A 106 -15.51 -3.25 -0.19
N VAL A 107 -14.32 -3.07 0.31
CA VAL A 107 -13.07 -3.36 -0.44
C VAL A 107 -12.43 -4.57 0.21
N ASP A 108 -12.34 -5.65 -0.56
CA ASP A 108 -12.04 -7.01 -0.15
C ASP A 108 -13.12 -7.64 0.77
N ALA A 109 -13.10 -8.95 0.87
CA ALA A 109 -14.11 -9.72 1.60
C ALA A 109 -13.49 -10.64 2.66
N GLY A 110 -12.19 -10.55 2.87
CA GLY A 110 -11.48 -11.40 3.80
C GLY A 110 -11.44 -12.87 3.38
N SER A 111 -11.05 -13.74 4.29
CA SER A 111 -11.02 -15.18 4.07
C SER A 111 -12.42 -15.80 4.18
N SER A 112 -12.61 -16.97 3.55
CA SER A 112 -13.87 -17.72 3.67
C SER A 112 -14.20 -18.12 5.12
N ALA A 113 -13.19 -18.34 5.95
CA ALA A 113 -13.34 -18.72 7.35
C ALA A 113 -13.92 -17.58 8.20
N SER A 114 -13.58 -16.34 7.89
CA SER A 114 -14.01 -15.12 8.63
C SER A 114 -15.26 -14.46 8.04
N ALA A 115 -15.75 -14.92 6.88
CA ALA A 115 -16.78 -14.25 6.10
C ALA A 115 -18.07 -13.93 6.87
N LYS A 116 -18.54 -14.86 7.72
CA LYS A 116 -19.75 -14.67 8.55
C LYS A 116 -19.54 -13.64 9.65
N ASP A 117 -18.38 -13.65 10.29
CA ASP A 117 -18.03 -12.68 11.34
C ASP A 117 -17.85 -11.29 10.73
N LEU A 118 -17.22 -11.20 9.56
CA LEU A 118 -17.08 -9.98 8.78
C LEU A 118 -18.44 -9.39 8.40
N LEU A 119 -19.35 -10.21 7.87
CA LEU A 119 -20.73 -9.79 7.57
C LEU A 119 -21.43 -9.26 8.83
N GLY A 120 -21.32 -9.98 9.95
CA GLY A 120 -21.88 -9.56 11.22
C GLY A 120 -21.28 -8.25 11.75
N ALA A 121 -20.01 -8.00 11.51
CA ALA A 121 -19.35 -6.74 11.84
C ALA A 121 -19.88 -5.58 10.98
N ILE A 122 -20.00 -5.77 9.66
CA ILE A 122 -20.60 -4.77 8.76
C ILE A 122 -22.04 -4.43 9.15
N GLN A 123 -22.84 -5.44 9.44
CA GLN A 123 -24.25 -5.24 9.86
C GLN A 123 -24.40 -4.51 11.19
N LYS A 124 -23.42 -4.59 12.10
CA LYS A 124 -23.39 -3.79 13.33
C LYS A 124 -23.03 -2.31 13.08
N ILE A 125 -22.23 -2.04 12.03
CA ILE A 125 -21.89 -0.66 11.64
C ILE A 125 -23.13 0.03 11.03
N THR A 126 -23.87 -0.67 10.15
CA THR A 126 -25.01 -0.10 9.43
C THR A 126 -26.02 -1.17 9.00
N PRO A 127 -27.34 -0.86 9.04
CA PRO A 127 -28.35 -1.73 8.47
C PRO A 127 -28.51 -1.58 6.94
N ARG A 128 -27.73 -0.69 6.31
CA ARG A 128 -27.83 -0.45 4.87
C ARG A 128 -27.34 -1.63 4.06
N PRO A 129 -27.93 -1.90 2.87
CA PRO A 129 -27.51 -3.03 2.03
C PRO A 129 -26.11 -2.83 1.45
N ILE A 130 -25.35 -3.91 1.35
CA ILE A 130 -24.07 -3.95 0.63
C ILE A 130 -24.39 -3.84 -0.85
N ARG A 131 -23.78 -2.87 -1.55
CA ARG A 131 -24.01 -2.59 -2.97
C ARG A 131 -22.89 -3.11 -3.86
N TYR A 132 -21.67 -2.90 -3.39
CA TYR A 132 -20.45 -3.28 -4.12
C TYR A 132 -19.45 -3.96 -3.21
N ILE A 133 -18.76 -4.94 -3.77
CA ILE A 133 -17.48 -5.45 -3.30
C ILE A 133 -16.45 -5.05 -4.38
N ILE A 134 -15.30 -4.54 -3.98
CA ILE A 134 -14.16 -4.26 -4.87
C ILE A 134 -13.07 -5.22 -4.45
N ASP A 135 -12.72 -6.18 -5.31
CA ASP A 135 -11.63 -7.12 -5.03
C ASP A 135 -10.30 -6.49 -5.45
N THR A 136 -9.36 -6.38 -4.51
CA THR A 136 -8.04 -5.81 -4.78
C THR A 136 -7.08 -6.81 -5.41
N SER A 137 -7.24 -8.09 -5.13
CA SER A 137 -6.48 -9.20 -5.72
C SER A 137 -7.37 -10.44 -5.90
N ALA A 138 -6.79 -11.54 -6.41
CA ALA A 138 -7.49 -12.83 -6.50
C ALA A 138 -7.16 -13.76 -5.33
N ASP A 139 -6.40 -13.29 -4.34
CA ASP A 139 -5.91 -14.14 -3.27
C ASP A 139 -7.02 -14.56 -2.31
N PRO A 140 -7.01 -15.80 -1.82
CA PRO A 140 -8.12 -16.35 -1.04
C PRO A 140 -8.47 -15.61 0.24
N ASP A 141 -7.54 -14.86 0.80
CA ASP A 141 -7.74 -14.02 1.98
C ASP A 141 -8.28 -12.62 1.66
N HIS A 142 -8.42 -12.28 0.38
CA HIS A 142 -9.11 -11.10 -0.14
C HIS A 142 -10.50 -11.42 -0.67
N VAL A 143 -10.65 -12.50 -1.46
CA VAL A 143 -11.92 -12.84 -2.14
C VAL A 143 -12.69 -13.98 -1.48
N GLY A 144 -12.13 -14.63 -0.46
CA GLY A 144 -12.71 -15.83 0.14
C GLY A 144 -14.10 -15.64 0.76
N GLY A 145 -14.41 -14.42 1.20
CA GLY A 145 -15.71 -14.05 1.74
C GLY A 145 -16.74 -13.57 0.71
N ASN A 146 -16.36 -13.40 -0.57
CA ASN A 146 -17.21 -12.83 -1.62
C ASN A 146 -18.60 -13.46 -1.68
N GLU A 147 -18.72 -14.79 -1.68
CA GLU A 147 -20.01 -15.48 -1.72
C GLU A 147 -20.93 -15.08 -0.58
N THR A 148 -20.40 -15.05 0.65
CA THR A 148 -21.19 -14.73 1.85
C THR A 148 -21.63 -13.28 1.84
N ILE A 149 -20.70 -12.37 1.50
CA ILE A 149 -20.93 -10.93 1.53
C ILE A 149 -21.85 -10.51 0.38
N SER A 150 -21.64 -11.04 -0.86
CA SER A 150 -22.45 -10.67 -2.01
C SER A 150 -23.91 -11.15 -1.87
N LYS A 151 -24.12 -12.39 -1.38
CA LYS A 151 -25.48 -12.93 -1.12
C LYS A 151 -26.27 -12.15 -0.08
N ALA A 152 -25.59 -11.52 0.87
CA ALA A 152 -26.20 -10.66 1.88
C ALA A 152 -26.47 -9.22 1.37
N GLY A 153 -25.93 -8.88 0.21
CA GLY A 153 -26.07 -7.56 -0.39
C GLY A 153 -27.22 -7.48 -1.39
N GLN A 154 -27.26 -6.34 -2.09
CA GLN A 154 -28.29 -6.04 -3.09
C GLN A 154 -27.71 -5.09 -4.13
N THR A 155 -27.75 -5.46 -5.42
CA THR A 155 -27.31 -4.57 -6.50
C THR A 155 -28.13 -3.27 -6.55
N LEU A 156 -27.52 -2.17 -7.06
CA LEU A 156 -28.23 -0.93 -7.36
C LEU A 156 -29.11 -1.06 -8.60
N PHE A 157 -28.74 -1.91 -9.52
CA PHE A 157 -29.43 -2.07 -10.82
C PHE A 157 -30.41 -3.24 -10.74
N THR A 158 -31.64 -2.96 -10.31
CA THR A 158 -32.75 -3.85 -10.65
C THR A 158 -33.07 -3.64 -12.11
N ALA A 159 -33.14 -4.73 -12.89
CA ALA A 159 -33.52 -4.61 -14.31
C ALA A 159 -34.83 -3.84 -14.42
N ALA A 160 -34.79 -2.68 -15.07
CA ALA A 160 -35.98 -1.88 -15.35
C ALA A 160 -36.95 -2.74 -16.19
N GLY A 161 -38.10 -3.13 -15.61
CA GLY A 161 -39.07 -4.00 -16.26
C GLY A 161 -39.32 -5.35 -15.59
N SER A 162 -38.61 -5.71 -14.52
CA SER A 162 -38.91 -6.90 -13.74
C SER A 162 -40.26 -6.74 -13.05
N ILE A 163 -41.26 -7.41 -13.56
CA ILE A 163 -42.58 -7.57 -12.91
C ILE A 163 -42.32 -8.13 -11.52
N SER A 164 -42.86 -7.48 -10.48
CA SER A 164 -42.79 -7.91 -9.08
C SER A 164 -43.38 -9.33 -8.96
N LEU A 165 -42.54 -10.37 -8.99
CA LEU A 165 -42.92 -11.68 -8.59
C LEU A 165 -42.86 -11.77 -7.05
N PRO A 166 -43.84 -12.37 -6.39
CA PRO A 166 -43.83 -12.55 -4.94
C PRO A 166 -42.72 -13.51 -4.52
N GLY A 167 -41.82 -13.03 -3.70
CA GLY A 167 -40.65 -13.77 -3.19
C GLY A 167 -39.37 -13.25 -3.75
N ASN A 168 -38.56 -12.63 -2.93
CA ASN A 168 -37.14 -12.21 -2.99
C ASN A 168 -36.35 -12.15 -4.34
N PHE A 169 -37.01 -12.11 -5.47
CA PHE A 169 -36.42 -12.10 -6.81
C PHE A 169 -36.07 -10.68 -7.34
N LEU A 170 -36.26 -9.64 -6.55
CA LEU A 170 -36.06 -8.26 -6.96
C LEU A 170 -34.76 -7.62 -6.47
N GLY A 171 -33.99 -8.31 -5.66
CA GLY A 171 -32.67 -7.85 -5.23
C GLY A 171 -31.63 -8.88 -5.66
N GLY A 172 -30.97 -8.65 -6.78
CA GLY A 172 -29.75 -9.39 -7.10
C GLY A 172 -28.73 -9.24 -5.97
N VAL A 173 -27.76 -10.12 -5.92
CA VAL A 173 -26.61 -10.05 -5.00
C VAL A 173 -25.85 -8.72 -5.17
N ALA A 174 -25.01 -8.34 -4.22
CA ALA A 174 -24.11 -7.19 -4.41
C ALA A 174 -23.23 -7.39 -5.65
N SER A 175 -22.95 -6.33 -6.37
CA SER A 175 -22.01 -6.37 -7.51
C SER A 175 -20.58 -6.54 -7.01
N ILE A 176 -19.78 -7.34 -7.70
CA ILE A 176 -18.35 -7.54 -7.40
C ILE A 176 -17.56 -6.94 -8.57
N LEU A 177 -16.73 -5.94 -8.28
CA LEU A 177 -15.87 -5.24 -9.23
C LEU A 177 -14.43 -5.66 -9.04
N SER A 178 -13.73 -6.01 -10.13
CA SER A 178 -12.30 -6.31 -10.11
C SER A 178 -11.61 -5.97 -11.43
N ALA A 179 -10.29 -6.08 -11.49
CA ALA A 179 -9.58 -6.22 -12.75
C ALA A 179 -9.97 -7.54 -13.44
N GLU A 180 -9.97 -7.57 -14.78
CA GLU A 180 -10.34 -8.76 -15.56
C GLU A 180 -9.48 -9.98 -15.23
N LYS A 181 -8.23 -9.78 -14.87
CA LYS A 181 -7.31 -10.84 -14.47
C LYS A 181 -7.73 -11.56 -13.18
N VAL A 182 -8.38 -10.88 -12.25
CA VAL A 182 -8.94 -11.48 -11.04
C VAL A 182 -10.03 -12.47 -11.43
N LEU A 183 -11.00 -12.07 -12.24
CA LEU A 183 -12.04 -12.99 -12.75
C LEU A 183 -11.42 -14.18 -13.47
N THR A 184 -10.42 -13.95 -14.33
CA THR A 184 -9.74 -15.04 -15.06
C THR A 184 -9.14 -16.07 -14.12
N ARG A 185 -8.51 -15.63 -13.00
CA ARG A 185 -7.93 -16.54 -12.00
C ARG A 185 -8.94 -17.24 -11.14
N MET A 186 -10.02 -16.55 -10.79
CA MET A 186 -11.10 -17.15 -10.00
C MET A 186 -11.96 -18.12 -10.82
N SER A 187 -11.95 -18.00 -12.16
CA SER A 187 -12.70 -18.86 -13.08
C SER A 187 -11.95 -20.14 -13.40
N ALA A 188 -12.70 -21.23 -13.61
CA ALA A 188 -12.11 -22.45 -14.14
C ALA A 188 -11.89 -22.36 -15.65
N PRO A 189 -10.92 -23.10 -16.20
CA PRO A 189 -10.81 -23.32 -17.65
C PRO A 189 -12.13 -23.88 -18.22
N THR A 190 -12.41 -23.56 -19.48
CA THR A 190 -13.63 -24.02 -20.16
C THR A 190 -13.82 -25.54 -20.02
N GLY A 191 -15.00 -25.93 -19.56
CA GLY A 191 -15.38 -27.36 -19.36
C GLY A 191 -14.98 -27.92 -17.98
N GLN A 192 -14.42 -27.13 -17.09
CA GLN A 192 -14.14 -27.49 -15.70
C GLN A 192 -15.07 -26.75 -14.74
N ALA A 193 -15.31 -27.34 -13.56
CA ALA A 193 -16.04 -26.63 -12.49
C ALA A 193 -15.17 -25.53 -11.88
N SER A 194 -15.75 -24.35 -11.68
CA SER A 194 -15.08 -23.25 -10.96
C SER A 194 -14.80 -23.66 -9.51
N PRO A 195 -13.63 -23.30 -8.94
CA PRO A 195 -13.36 -23.47 -7.52
C PRO A 195 -14.22 -22.57 -6.63
N TYR A 196 -14.83 -21.53 -7.20
CA TYR A 196 -15.68 -20.57 -6.53
C TYR A 196 -17.13 -20.70 -6.98
N ALA A 197 -18.08 -20.43 -6.06
CA ALA A 197 -19.50 -20.30 -6.40
C ALA A 197 -19.71 -19.11 -7.36
N ALA A 198 -20.77 -19.15 -8.16
CA ALA A 198 -21.06 -18.08 -9.12
C ALA A 198 -21.21 -16.71 -8.46
N GLU A 199 -21.77 -16.67 -7.25
CA GLU A 199 -21.98 -15.46 -6.46
C GLU A 199 -20.69 -14.92 -5.82
N ALA A 200 -19.58 -15.68 -5.89
CA ALA A 200 -18.26 -15.22 -5.47
C ALA A 200 -17.46 -14.58 -6.61
N LEU A 201 -17.87 -14.81 -7.85
CA LEU A 201 -17.13 -14.33 -9.02
C LEU A 201 -17.43 -12.86 -9.30
N PRO A 202 -16.44 -12.09 -9.76
CA PRO A 202 -16.65 -10.71 -10.22
C PRO A 202 -17.75 -10.62 -11.28
N THR A 203 -18.71 -9.74 -11.02
CA THR A 203 -19.85 -9.46 -11.92
C THR A 203 -19.60 -8.28 -12.84
N GLU A 204 -18.63 -7.47 -12.49
CA GLU A 204 -18.16 -6.31 -13.25
C GLU A 204 -16.62 -6.31 -13.29
N THR A 205 -16.04 -6.25 -14.48
CA THR A 205 -14.59 -6.22 -14.66
C THR A 205 -14.15 -5.05 -15.53
N PHE A 206 -12.88 -4.70 -15.42
CA PHE A 206 -12.26 -3.69 -16.26
C PHE A 206 -10.79 -4.06 -16.54
N ASP A 207 -10.29 -3.62 -17.69
CA ASP A 207 -8.90 -3.79 -18.17
C ASP A 207 -8.18 -2.44 -18.38
N GLN A 208 -8.92 -1.34 -18.22
CA GLN A 208 -8.37 0.01 -18.34
C GLN A 208 -7.47 0.34 -17.14
N PRO A 209 -6.57 1.33 -17.27
CA PRO A 209 -5.71 1.75 -16.15
C PRO A 209 -6.49 2.18 -14.91
N ARG A 210 -7.76 2.59 -15.08
CA ARG A 210 -8.65 2.99 -13.98
C ARG A 210 -10.11 2.88 -14.33
N LYS A 211 -10.91 2.61 -13.31
CA LYS A 211 -12.37 2.67 -13.34
C LYS A 211 -12.84 3.73 -12.36
N TYR A 212 -13.83 4.51 -12.77
CA TYR A 212 -14.49 5.49 -11.90
C TYR A 212 -15.86 5.02 -11.48
N MET A 213 -16.17 5.19 -10.21
CA MET A 213 -17.49 4.98 -9.63
C MET A 213 -17.91 6.23 -8.87
N PHE A 214 -19.20 6.44 -8.70
CA PHE A 214 -19.75 7.49 -7.84
C PHE A 214 -20.85 6.91 -6.97
N LEU A 215 -20.59 6.82 -5.68
CA LEU A 215 -21.53 6.32 -4.68
C LEU A 215 -21.38 7.12 -3.38
N ASN A 216 -22.45 7.17 -2.61
CA ASN A 216 -22.46 7.81 -1.30
C ASN A 216 -21.97 9.26 -1.33
N GLY A 217 -22.19 9.95 -2.46
CA GLY A 217 -21.79 11.34 -2.64
C GLY A 217 -20.29 11.55 -2.83
N GLU A 218 -19.53 10.51 -3.20
CA GLU A 218 -18.11 10.64 -3.53
C GLU A 218 -17.68 9.86 -4.76
N GLY A 219 -16.61 10.32 -5.40
CA GLY A 219 -15.92 9.60 -6.46
C GLY A 219 -14.99 8.55 -5.88
N ILE A 220 -15.08 7.34 -6.41
CA ILE A 220 -14.20 6.22 -6.09
C ILE A 220 -13.39 5.92 -7.34
N GLU A 221 -12.07 5.97 -7.24
CA GLU A 221 -11.16 5.57 -8.31
C GLU A 221 -10.60 4.19 -8.01
N VAL A 222 -10.82 3.24 -8.90
CA VAL A 222 -10.24 1.90 -8.83
C VAL A 222 -9.13 1.83 -9.86
N LEU A 223 -7.89 1.73 -9.41
CA LEU A 223 -6.69 1.88 -10.23
C LEU A 223 -6.02 0.51 -10.42
N HIS A 224 -5.95 0.05 -11.65
CA HIS A 224 -5.28 -1.19 -12.01
C HIS A 224 -3.75 -1.06 -11.86
N GLN A 225 -3.13 -2.05 -11.23
CA GLN A 225 -1.69 -2.18 -11.04
C GLN A 225 -1.22 -3.43 -11.82
N PRO A 226 -0.88 -3.29 -13.10
CA PRO A 226 -0.83 -4.44 -14.03
C PRO A 226 0.35 -5.39 -13.83
N ALA A 227 1.22 -5.15 -12.88
CA ALA A 227 2.40 -5.97 -12.67
C ALA A 227 2.99 -5.82 -11.26
N ALA A 228 2.18 -5.54 -10.23
CA ALA A 228 2.65 -5.37 -8.86
C ALA A 228 2.85 -6.71 -8.15
N HIS A 229 2.04 -7.05 -7.14
CA HIS A 229 2.00 -8.39 -6.57
C HIS A 229 1.65 -9.43 -7.64
N THR A 230 0.64 -9.13 -8.47
CA THR A 230 0.22 -9.88 -9.66
C THR A 230 -0.08 -8.92 -10.84
N ASP A 231 -0.64 -9.45 -11.94
CA ASP A 231 -1.15 -8.63 -13.05
C ASP A 231 -2.62 -8.20 -12.89
N GLY A 232 -3.25 -8.53 -11.76
CA GLY A 232 -4.67 -8.25 -11.48
C GLY A 232 -4.92 -7.31 -10.31
N ASP A 233 -3.88 -6.76 -9.70
CA ASP A 233 -4.04 -5.95 -8.50
C ASP A 233 -4.71 -4.62 -8.80
N VAL A 234 -5.51 -4.15 -7.85
CA VAL A 234 -6.09 -2.81 -7.89
C VAL A 234 -5.91 -2.08 -6.56
N VAL A 235 -5.83 -0.77 -6.67
CA VAL A 235 -5.86 0.16 -5.53
C VAL A 235 -7.15 0.96 -5.61
N ALA A 236 -7.92 1.02 -4.52
CA ALA A 236 -9.16 1.80 -4.46
C ALA A 236 -8.93 3.11 -3.70
N PHE A 237 -9.25 4.25 -4.33
CA PHE A 237 -9.13 5.57 -3.73
C PHE A 237 -10.48 6.25 -3.58
N PHE A 238 -10.88 6.52 -2.34
CA PHE A 238 -12.09 7.22 -1.95
C PHE A 238 -11.78 8.70 -1.74
N ARG A 239 -12.13 9.51 -2.74
CA ARG A 239 -11.62 10.88 -2.87
C ARG A 239 -12.09 11.85 -1.79
N ARG A 240 -13.36 11.74 -1.35
CA ARG A 240 -13.92 12.61 -0.31
C ARG A 240 -13.55 12.13 1.08
N SER A 241 -13.59 10.82 1.29
CA SER A 241 -13.17 10.20 2.55
C SER A 241 -11.66 10.30 2.75
N ASP A 242 -10.91 10.55 1.68
CA ASP A 242 -9.44 10.63 1.66
C ASP A 242 -8.81 9.36 2.25
N VAL A 243 -9.24 8.21 1.69
CA VAL A 243 -8.80 6.87 2.08
C VAL A 243 -8.36 6.10 0.84
N VAL A 244 -7.19 5.50 0.90
CA VAL A 244 -6.66 4.55 -0.08
C VAL A 244 -6.71 3.15 0.51
N VAL A 245 -7.25 2.18 -0.22
CA VAL A 245 -7.15 0.75 0.11
C VAL A 245 -6.21 0.12 -0.91
N ALA A 246 -5.07 -0.37 -0.42
CA ALA A 246 -3.93 -0.75 -1.26
C ALA A 246 -3.91 -2.23 -1.66
N GLY A 247 -4.64 -3.11 -0.96
CA GLY A 247 -4.52 -4.56 -1.15
C GLY A 247 -3.08 -5.04 -0.94
N ASP A 248 -2.71 -6.11 -1.60
CA ASP A 248 -1.39 -6.75 -1.49
C ASP A 248 -0.22 -5.97 -2.10
N VAL A 249 -0.50 -4.83 -2.74
CA VAL A 249 0.53 -3.85 -3.13
C VAL A 249 1.26 -3.30 -1.89
N LEU A 250 0.62 -3.32 -0.71
CA LEU A 250 1.23 -2.85 0.52
C LEU A 250 0.96 -3.83 1.66
N ASP A 251 2.02 -4.46 2.17
CA ASP A 251 1.98 -5.34 3.34
C ASP A 251 2.96 -4.85 4.41
N MET A 252 2.42 -4.33 5.51
CA MET A 252 3.24 -3.76 6.58
C MET A 252 3.84 -4.80 7.52
N THR A 253 3.55 -6.08 7.31
CA THR A 253 3.99 -7.18 8.18
C THR A 253 5.20 -7.93 7.65
N ARG A 254 5.46 -7.86 6.33
CA ARG A 254 6.45 -8.69 5.63
C ARG A 254 7.00 -8.01 4.37
N PHE A 255 8.02 -8.62 3.77
CA PHE A 255 8.42 -8.26 2.41
C PHE A 255 7.28 -8.53 1.43
N PRO A 256 7.17 -7.73 0.33
CA PRO A 256 6.15 -7.97 -0.66
C PRO A 256 6.27 -9.39 -1.24
N VAL A 257 5.13 -10.04 -1.42
CA VAL A 257 5.05 -11.25 -2.22
C VAL A 257 4.88 -10.81 -3.68
N ILE A 258 5.77 -11.21 -4.55
CA ILE A 258 5.72 -10.89 -5.97
C ILE A 258 5.50 -12.20 -6.73
N ASP A 259 4.29 -12.42 -7.20
CA ASP A 259 3.95 -13.61 -7.96
C ASP A 259 4.32 -13.43 -9.44
N VAL A 260 5.57 -13.74 -9.74
CA VAL A 260 6.12 -13.66 -11.10
C VAL A 260 5.38 -14.57 -12.08
N THR A 261 4.79 -15.68 -11.58
CA THR A 261 4.04 -16.63 -12.42
C THR A 261 2.74 -16.00 -12.92
N ASN A 262 2.12 -15.19 -12.08
CA ASN A 262 0.91 -14.45 -12.38
C ASN A 262 1.16 -12.98 -12.77
N GLY A 263 2.33 -12.69 -13.33
CA GLY A 263 2.64 -11.40 -13.95
C GLY A 263 3.14 -10.32 -13.00
N GLY A 264 3.33 -10.61 -11.72
CA GLY A 264 3.95 -9.70 -10.76
C GLY A 264 5.42 -9.43 -11.07
N SER A 265 5.91 -8.25 -10.72
CA SER A 265 7.30 -7.85 -10.90
C SER A 265 7.75 -6.80 -9.91
N ILE A 266 9.05 -6.78 -9.61
CA ILE A 266 9.60 -5.78 -8.69
C ILE A 266 9.44 -4.34 -9.21
N GLU A 267 9.56 -4.12 -10.50
CA GLU A 267 9.40 -2.78 -11.08
C GLU A 267 7.92 -2.35 -11.06
N GLY A 268 7.00 -3.29 -11.29
CA GLY A 268 5.56 -3.04 -11.17
C GLY A 268 5.14 -2.77 -9.73
N GLU A 269 5.70 -3.49 -8.77
CA GLU A 269 5.48 -3.26 -7.33
C GLU A 269 5.92 -1.86 -6.91
N ILE A 270 7.13 -1.45 -7.30
CA ILE A 270 7.63 -0.10 -7.02
C ILE A 270 6.77 0.97 -7.72
N ALA A 271 6.32 0.71 -8.95
CA ALA A 271 5.43 1.63 -9.66
C ALA A 271 4.08 1.80 -8.96
N ALA A 272 3.51 0.70 -8.44
CA ALA A 272 2.26 0.71 -7.69
C ALA A 272 2.42 1.45 -6.35
N LEU A 273 3.51 1.22 -5.61
CA LEU A 273 3.83 1.97 -4.39
C LEU A 273 4.02 3.46 -4.67
N ASN A 274 4.72 3.84 -5.75
CA ASN A 274 4.83 5.23 -6.18
C ASN A 274 3.45 5.83 -6.48
N ARG A 275 2.55 5.06 -7.09
CA ARG A 275 1.19 5.51 -7.35
C ARG A 275 0.41 5.83 -6.08
N ILE A 276 0.57 5.01 -5.02
CA ILE A 276 -0.04 5.29 -3.72
C ILE A 276 0.56 6.57 -3.11
N VAL A 277 1.89 6.74 -3.18
CA VAL A 277 2.56 7.96 -2.69
C VAL A 277 2.07 9.22 -3.41
N GLU A 278 1.82 9.15 -4.74
CA GLU A 278 1.28 10.26 -5.52
C GLU A 278 -0.17 10.61 -5.16
N LEU A 279 -0.98 9.62 -4.78
CA LEU A 279 -2.38 9.83 -4.37
C LEU A 279 -2.48 10.38 -2.96
N ALA A 280 -1.61 9.92 -2.07
CA ALA A 280 -1.67 10.22 -0.65
C ALA A 280 -1.18 11.63 -0.33
N ILE A 281 -1.98 12.39 0.40
CA ILE A 281 -1.60 13.69 0.95
C ILE A 281 -0.87 13.44 2.28
N PRO A 282 0.33 14.01 2.50
CA PRO A 282 1.07 13.78 3.73
C PRO A 282 0.34 14.37 4.93
N SER A 283 0.43 13.69 6.06
CA SER A 283 -0.02 14.23 7.34
C SER A 283 0.95 15.32 7.81
N VAL A 284 0.45 16.54 7.96
CA VAL A 284 1.25 17.68 8.45
C VAL A 284 0.60 18.23 9.72
N PRO A 285 0.86 17.65 10.90
CA PRO A 285 0.17 18.00 12.16
C PRO A 285 0.28 19.46 12.57
N ILE A 286 1.36 20.15 12.14
CA ILE A 286 1.58 21.58 12.43
C ILE A 286 0.67 22.47 11.59
N VAL A 287 0.27 22.02 10.40
CA VAL A 287 -0.55 22.82 9.46
C VAL A 287 -2.01 22.46 9.55
N SER A 288 -2.35 21.19 9.79
CA SER A 288 -3.73 20.71 9.90
C SER A 288 -3.84 19.71 11.05
N ARG A 289 -4.93 19.82 11.81
CA ARG A 289 -5.29 18.79 12.81
C ARG A 289 -5.95 17.58 12.16
N GLU A 290 -6.44 17.72 10.94
CA GLU A 290 -6.92 16.61 10.13
C GLU A 290 -5.70 15.90 9.57
N ALA A 291 -5.57 14.62 9.89
CA ALA A 291 -4.56 13.75 9.31
C ALA A 291 -4.67 13.78 7.78
N GLY A 292 -3.56 13.57 7.07
CA GLY A 292 -3.56 13.39 5.62
C GLY A 292 -4.32 12.14 5.18
N THR A 293 -4.07 11.68 3.97
CA THR A 293 -4.69 10.47 3.42
C THR A 293 -4.37 9.25 4.31
N ILE A 294 -5.41 8.50 4.67
CA ILE A 294 -5.27 7.23 5.36
C ILE A 294 -5.06 6.14 4.31
N VAL A 295 -4.05 5.31 4.49
CA VAL A 295 -3.77 4.17 3.62
C VAL A 295 -4.03 2.87 4.40
N ILE A 296 -4.94 2.04 3.88
CA ILE A 296 -5.23 0.70 4.39
C ILE A 296 -4.38 -0.28 3.58
N PRO A 297 -3.36 -0.92 4.16
CA PRO A 297 -2.61 -1.98 3.50
C PRO A 297 -3.43 -3.26 3.43
N GLY A 298 -3.07 -4.21 2.57
CA GLY A 298 -3.67 -5.55 2.58
C GLY A 298 -3.49 -6.24 3.93
N HIS A 299 -2.33 -6.05 4.56
CA HIS A 299 -2.00 -6.65 5.86
C HIS A 299 -1.28 -5.66 6.77
N GLY A 300 -1.58 -5.76 8.06
CA GLY A 300 -0.91 -4.98 9.11
C GLY A 300 -1.67 -3.70 9.51
N HIS A 301 -0.93 -2.76 10.07
CA HIS A 301 -1.50 -1.54 10.64
C HIS A 301 -1.78 -0.46 9.59
N LEU A 302 -2.67 0.46 9.92
CA LEU A 302 -2.95 1.64 9.10
C LEU A 302 -1.68 2.46 8.85
N CYS A 303 -1.61 3.02 7.65
CA CYS A 303 -0.49 3.78 7.14
C CYS A 303 -0.88 5.20 6.78
N ASP A 304 0.13 6.07 6.74
CA ASP A 304 0.09 7.35 6.05
C ASP A 304 1.05 7.35 4.83
N GLN A 305 1.19 8.48 4.17
CA GLN A 305 2.10 8.60 3.03
C GLN A 305 3.55 8.25 3.40
N PHE A 306 4.02 8.63 4.60
CA PHE A 306 5.40 8.40 5.02
C PHE A 306 5.69 6.92 5.21
N ASP A 307 4.75 6.16 5.75
CA ASP A 307 4.87 4.70 5.87
C ASP A 307 5.05 4.04 4.49
N VAL A 308 4.25 4.49 3.52
CA VAL A 308 4.36 3.99 2.13
C VAL A 308 5.70 4.36 1.50
N VAL A 309 6.19 5.59 1.74
CA VAL A 309 7.51 6.03 1.28
C VAL A 309 8.62 5.16 1.88
N GLU A 310 8.59 4.92 3.21
CA GLU A 310 9.59 4.05 3.86
C GLU A 310 9.58 2.63 3.30
N TYR A 311 8.38 2.07 3.08
CA TYR A 311 8.22 0.74 2.52
C TYR A 311 8.74 0.68 1.07
N ARG A 312 8.34 1.63 0.22
CA ARG A 312 8.81 1.74 -1.16
C ARG A 312 10.34 1.90 -1.24
N ASP A 313 10.92 2.72 -0.38
CA ASP A 313 12.37 2.93 -0.35
C ASP A 313 13.11 1.66 0.05
N MET A 314 12.59 0.92 1.05
CA MET A 314 13.10 -0.39 1.43
C MET A 314 13.09 -1.35 0.23
N VAL A 315 11.95 -1.46 -0.47
CA VAL A 315 11.80 -2.33 -1.65
C VAL A 315 12.78 -1.92 -2.75
N SER A 316 12.90 -0.62 -3.02
CA SER A 316 13.81 -0.06 -4.04
C SER A 316 15.28 -0.34 -3.72
N ILE A 317 15.68 -0.15 -2.46
CA ILE A 317 17.06 -0.40 -2.00
C ILE A 317 17.42 -1.88 -2.16
N ILE A 318 16.52 -2.79 -1.79
CA ILE A 318 16.77 -4.23 -1.92
C ILE A 318 16.82 -4.63 -3.41
N ARG A 319 15.91 -4.11 -4.23
CA ARG A 319 15.93 -4.29 -5.68
C ARG A 319 17.26 -3.86 -6.28
N ASP A 320 17.76 -2.68 -5.92
CA ASP A 320 19.02 -2.16 -6.44
C ASP A 320 20.21 -3.03 -6.05
N ARG A 321 20.27 -3.44 -4.78
CA ARG A 321 21.33 -4.35 -4.30
C ARG A 321 21.31 -5.70 -5.04
N VAL A 322 20.12 -6.28 -5.27
CA VAL A 322 19.99 -7.53 -6.02
C VAL A 322 20.43 -7.33 -7.48
N ARG A 323 20.04 -6.21 -8.10
CA ARG A 323 20.44 -5.85 -9.45
C ARG A 323 21.97 -5.72 -9.57
N ASP A 324 22.61 -4.97 -8.66
CA ASP A 324 24.06 -4.75 -8.69
C ASP A 324 24.83 -6.07 -8.55
N LEU A 325 24.40 -6.96 -7.65
CA LEU A 325 25.01 -8.29 -7.47
C LEU A 325 24.82 -9.17 -8.72
N ARG A 326 23.64 -9.15 -9.32
CA ARG A 326 23.36 -9.87 -10.58
C ARG A 326 24.20 -9.34 -11.73
N ASP A 327 24.30 -8.02 -11.86
CA ASP A 327 25.08 -7.36 -12.92
C ASP A 327 26.60 -7.57 -12.74
N ALA A 328 27.04 -7.84 -11.49
CA ALA A 328 28.38 -8.33 -11.19
C ALA A 328 28.59 -9.83 -11.54
N GLY A 329 27.58 -10.51 -12.11
CA GLY A 329 27.66 -11.90 -12.55
C GLY A 329 27.45 -12.94 -11.46
N MET A 330 26.92 -12.55 -10.29
CA MET A 330 26.64 -13.52 -9.22
C MET A 330 25.41 -14.38 -9.55
N THR A 331 25.50 -15.66 -9.20
CA THR A 331 24.35 -16.58 -9.27
C THR A 331 23.31 -16.23 -8.23
N LEU A 332 22.06 -16.68 -8.41
CA LEU A 332 20.99 -16.46 -7.43
C LEU A 332 21.37 -16.93 -6.02
N GLU A 333 22.02 -18.09 -5.90
CA GLU A 333 22.45 -18.61 -4.60
C GLU A 333 23.54 -17.75 -3.96
N GLN A 334 24.45 -17.20 -4.74
CA GLN A 334 25.44 -16.23 -4.23
C GLN A 334 24.79 -14.93 -3.81
N ILE A 335 23.77 -14.45 -4.55
CA ILE A 335 23.00 -13.26 -4.18
C ILE A 335 22.26 -13.48 -2.87
N LYS A 336 21.56 -14.63 -2.70
CA LYS A 336 20.90 -14.98 -1.43
C LYS A 336 21.91 -15.01 -0.27
N ALA A 337 23.08 -15.62 -0.49
CA ALA A 337 24.15 -15.70 0.53
C ALA A 337 24.74 -14.32 0.87
N ALA A 338 24.75 -13.37 -0.07
CA ALA A 338 25.18 -11.98 0.18
C ALA A 338 24.19 -11.18 1.03
N ALA A 339 22.99 -11.70 1.26
CA ALA A 339 21.94 -11.13 2.11
C ALA A 339 21.60 -9.66 1.77
N PRO A 340 21.17 -9.33 0.53
CA PRO A 340 20.91 -7.95 0.10
C PRO A 340 19.79 -7.26 0.90
N ALA A 341 18.89 -8.02 1.51
CA ALA A 341 17.83 -7.52 2.40
C ALA A 341 18.29 -7.25 3.84
N ARG A 342 19.58 -7.46 4.15
CA ARG A 342 20.14 -7.24 5.48
C ARG A 342 19.87 -5.81 5.95
N GLY A 343 19.41 -5.69 7.20
CA GLY A 343 18.95 -4.42 7.78
C GLY A 343 17.43 -4.30 7.84
N TYR A 344 16.71 -4.98 6.95
CA TYR A 344 15.24 -4.99 6.92
C TYR A 344 14.62 -6.30 7.39
N THR A 345 15.40 -7.40 7.41
CA THR A 345 14.93 -8.75 7.76
C THR A 345 14.35 -8.86 9.16
N ARG A 346 14.81 -8.05 10.12
CA ARG A 346 14.25 -8.06 11.48
C ARG A 346 12.78 -7.58 11.51
N ARG A 347 12.40 -6.65 10.61
CA ARG A 347 11.05 -6.07 10.58
C ARG A 347 10.14 -6.82 9.62
N TYR A 348 10.64 -7.20 8.44
CA TYR A 348 9.85 -7.72 7.35
C TYR A 348 10.21 -9.14 6.92
N GLY A 349 11.31 -9.70 7.43
CA GLY A 349 11.82 -10.98 6.98
C GLY A 349 11.11 -12.16 7.62
N SER A 350 11.06 -13.26 6.87
CA SER A 350 10.64 -14.58 7.33
C SER A 350 11.59 -15.63 6.76
N ASP A 351 11.77 -16.73 7.46
CA ASP A 351 12.62 -17.86 7.03
C ASP A 351 11.86 -18.84 6.14
N SER A 352 10.53 -18.76 6.09
CA SER A 352 9.67 -19.71 5.35
C SER A 352 8.43 -19.03 4.78
N GLY A 353 7.73 -19.75 3.90
CA GLY A 353 6.51 -19.30 3.27
C GLY A 353 6.74 -18.42 2.03
N PRO A 354 5.65 -18.00 1.36
CA PRO A 354 5.72 -17.19 0.14
C PRO A 354 6.48 -15.87 0.34
N SER A 355 6.32 -15.24 1.47
CA SER A 355 6.95 -13.97 1.86
C SER A 355 8.33 -14.14 2.49
N SER A 356 8.97 -15.32 2.41
CA SER A 356 10.30 -15.50 2.96
C SER A 356 11.31 -14.56 2.29
N THR A 357 12.31 -14.14 3.05
CA THR A 357 13.40 -13.27 2.55
C THR A 357 14.03 -13.83 1.27
N ASN A 358 14.24 -15.15 1.20
CA ASN A 358 14.83 -15.81 0.04
C ASN A 358 13.88 -15.80 -1.17
N ASN A 359 12.57 -15.97 -0.98
CA ASN A 359 11.60 -15.91 -2.06
C ASN A 359 11.47 -14.47 -2.61
N PHE A 360 11.51 -13.47 -1.74
CA PHE A 360 11.51 -12.08 -2.16
C PHE A 360 12.75 -11.73 -3.01
N ILE A 361 13.96 -12.12 -2.57
CA ILE A 361 15.20 -11.95 -3.34
C ILE A 361 15.11 -12.67 -4.69
N GLU A 362 14.56 -13.89 -4.71
CA GLU A 362 14.37 -14.67 -5.92
C GLU A 362 13.37 -14.03 -6.90
N ALA A 363 12.25 -13.53 -6.39
CA ALA A 363 11.25 -12.83 -7.18
C ALA A 363 11.84 -11.56 -7.81
N ILE A 364 12.61 -10.78 -7.06
CA ILE A 364 13.36 -9.65 -7.60
C ILE A 364 14.29 -10.12 -8.73
N HIS A 365 15.15 -11.10 -8.46
CA HIS A 365 16.11 -11.59 -9.45
C HIS A 365 15.45 -12.06 -10.75
N LYS A 366 14.30 -12.77 -10.65
CA LYS A 366 13.56 -13.30 -11.80
C LYS A 366 12.82 -12.22 -12.59
N SER A 367 12.27 -11.20 -11.93
CA SER A 367 11.46 -10.17 -12.56
C SER A 367 12.24 -8.95 -13.04
N LEU A 368 13.50 -8.78 -12.62
CA LEU A 368 14.36 -7.72 -13.13
C LEU A 368 14.57 -7.86 -14.65
N PRO A 369 14.50 -6.76 -15.41
CA PRO A 369 14.82 -6.77 -16.84
C PRO A 369 16.19 -7.38 -17.09
N LYS A 370 16.33 -8.14 -18.21
CA LYS A 370 17.65 -8.65 -18.62
C LYS A 370 18.57 -7.44 -18.85
N GLY A 371 19.76 -7.46 -18.22
CA GLY A 371 20.76 -6.43 -18.43
C GLY A 371 21.04 -6.25 -19.92
N LYS A 372 21.30 -5.01 -20.33
CA LYS A 372 21.77 -4.77 -21.71
C LYS A 372 23.09 -5.51 -21.88
N SER A 373 23.08 -6.58 -22.68
CA SER A 373 24.27 -7.31 -23.14
C SER A 373 25.16 -6.41 -23.99
#